data_bafa25bede650de156f1df5cb3780cd9
#
_entry.id   bafa25bede650de156f1df5cb3780cd9
#
_cell.length_a   1.000
_cell.length_b   1.000
_cell.length_c   1.000
_cell.angle_alpha   90.00
_cell.angle_beta   90.00
_cell.angle_gamma   90.00
#
_symmetry.space_group_name_H-M   'P 1'
#
loop_
_entity.id
_entity.type
_entity.pdbx_description
1 polymer ?
#
loop_
_entity_poly.entity_id
_entity_poly.type
_entity_poly.pdbx_seq_one_letter_code
_entity_poly.pdbx_strand_id
1 'polypeptide(L)'
;MKLPTTPEGWAIHLSKLVRAFHDAHGSPRFPIKVADIAIEYSRNVFPDAPITKVDGLDLTRKFEGMLMPIDSGTGEWGIIYNSAITSKGRINFTLAHELGHYLLHRHRSPDGIRCSSRDMGDWRSEHGQIESQANTFASFLLMPLD
;
A
#
# COMPACT_ATOMS: atom_id res chain seq x y z
N MET A 1 -19.95 -6.67 7.92
CA MET A 1 -18.63 -6.47 8.54
C MET A 1 -18.18 -5.03 8.33
N LYS A 2 -17.84 -4.38 9.42
CA LYS A 2 -17.40 -2.99 9.35
C LYS A 2 -15.89 -2.93 9.05
N LEU A 3 -15.51 -2.23 7.99
CA LEU A 3 -14.12 -2.07 7.62
C LEU A 3 -13.41 -1.07 8.54
N PRO A 4 -12.10 -1.23 8.73
CA PRO A 4 -11.32 -0.25 9.49
C PRO A 4 -11.36 1.15 8.87
N THR A 5 -11.10 2.15 9.67
CA THR A 5 -11.08 3.55 9.24
C THR A 5 -9.76 4.25 9.57
N THR A 6 -8.89 3.60 10.33
CA THR A 6 -7.60 4.17 10.75
C THR A 6 -6.44 3.39 10.16
N PRO A 7 -5.25 4.02 10.02
CA PRO A 7 -4.07 3.32 9.54
C PRO A 7 -3.73 2.08 10.39
N GLU A 8 -3.76 2.22 11.70
CA GLU A 8 -3.46 1.12 12.62
C GLU A 8 -4.49 0.00 12.50
N GLY A 9 -5.78 0.36 12.41
CA GLY A 9 -6.86 -0.60 12.26
C GLY A 9 -6.72 -1.43 11.00
N TRP A 10 -6.39 -0.78 9.88
CA TRP A 10 -6.14 -1.47 8.62
C TRP A 10 -4.94 -2.40 8.70
N ALA A 11 -3.85 -1.95 9.31
CA ALA A 11 -2.65 -2.77 9.44
C ALA A 11 -2.92 -4.01 10.29
N ILE A 12 -3.63 -3.86 11.40
CA ILE A 12 -4.01 -4.98 12.26
C ILE A 12 -4.91 -5.96 11.52
N HIS A 13 -5.90 -5.44 10.79
CA HIS A 13 -6.83 -6.26 10.02
C HIS A 13 -6.09 -7.13 8.99
N LEU A 14 -5.21 -6.52 8.19
CA LEU A 14 -4.44 -7.26 7.20
C LEU A 14 -3.45 -8.22 7.84
N SER A 15 -2.82 -7.84 8.95
CA SER A 15 -1.91 -8.73 9.68
C SER A 15 -2.61 -9.99 10.17
N LYS A 16 -3.84 -9.87 10.64
CA LYS A 16 -4.64 -11.03 11.06
C LYS A 16 -4.95 -11.95 9.88
N LEU A 17 -5.25 -11.38 8.71
CA LEU A 17 -5.51 -12.19 7.51
C LEU A 17 -4.25 -12.92 7.05
N VAL A 18 -3.09 -12.25 7.07
CA VAL A 18 -1.82 -12.87 6.71
C VAL A 18 -1.50 -14.02 7.66
N ARG A 19 -1.72 -13.84 8.96
CA ARG A 19 -1.51 -14.90 9.96
C ARG A 19 -2.42 -16.09 9.71
N ALA A 20 -3.71 -15.83 9.46
CA ALA A 20 -4.66 -16.90 9.19
C ALA A 20 -4.28 -17.67 7.93
N PHE A 21 -3.85 -16.98 6.88
CA PHE A 21 -3.39 -17.61 5.65
C PHE A 21 -2.15 -18.48 5.89
N HIS A 22 -1.18 -17.94 6.63
CA HIS A 22 0.02 -18.68 6.99
C HIS A 22 -0.33 -19.95 7.76
N ASP A 23 -1.20 -19.86 8.76
CA ASP A 23 -1.59 -21.01 9.60
C ASP A 23 -2.32 -22.07 8.78
N ALA A 24 -3.12 -21.66 7.80
CA ALA A 24 -3.88 -22.58 6.96
C ALA A 24 -3.02 -23.28 5.90
N HIS A 25 -1.98 -22.61 5.39
CA HIS A 25 -1.20 -23.08 4.24
C HIS A 25 0.24 -23.43 4.57
N GLY A 26 0.70 -23.15 5.79
CA GLY A 26 2.07 -23.43 6.20
C GLY A 26 3.12 -22.55 5.54
N SER A 27 2.72 -21.47 4.87
CA SER A 27 3.65 -20.56 4.21
C SER A 27 4.30 -19.59 5.21
N PRO A 28 5.52 -19.10 4.94
CA PRO A 28 6.16 -18.16 5.85
C PRO A 28 5.36 -16.87 6.00
N ARG A 29 5.19 -16.40 7.23
CA ARG A 29 4.51 -15.15 7.52
C ARG A 29 5.38 -13.94 7.17
N PHE A 30 6.67 -14.05 7.38
CA PHE A 30 7.62 -12.99 7.13
C PHE A 30 8.71 -13.44 6.16
N PRO A 31 9.20 -12.56 5.30
CA PRO A 31 8.71 -11.20 5.08
C PRO A 31 7.31 -11.20 4.47
N ILE A 32 6.53 -10.20 4.81
CA ILE A 32 5.18 -10.05 4.27
C ILE A 32 5.28 -9.69 2.78
N LYS A 33 4.56 -10.42 1.94
CA LYS A 33 4.53 -10.19 0.49
C LYS A 33 3.44 -9.18 0.16
N VAL A 34 3.79 -7.91 0.24
CA VAL A 34 2.83 -6.83 0.13
C VAL A 34 2.14 -6.81 -1.24
N ALA A 35 2.86 -7.08 -2.32
CA ALA A 35 2.27 -7.09 -3.66
C ALA A 35 1.14 -8.11 -3.76
N ASP A 36 1.35 -9.31 -3.24
CA ASP A 36 0.35 -10.38 -3.28
C ASP A 36 -0.87 -10.02 -2.43
N ILE A 37 -0.64 -9.45 -1.25
CA ILE A 37 -1.72 -8.99 -0.38
C ILE A 37 -2.55 -7.92 -1.06
N ALA A 38 -1.88 -6.93 -1.67
CA ALA A 38 -2.57 -5.82 -2.34
C ALA A 38 -3.49 -6.33 -3.43
N ILE A 39 -3.00 -7.21 -4.28
CA ILE A 39 -3.76 -7.73 -5.41
C ILE A 39 -4.93 -8.60 -4.93
N GLU A 40 -4.66 -9.56 -4.05
CA GLU A 40 -5.69 -10.49 -3.60
C GLU A 40 -6.75 -9.83 -2.74
N TYR A 41 -6.33 -9.04 -1.77
CA TYR A 41 -7.27 -8.39 -0.86
C TYR A 41 -8.20 -7.44 -1.61
N SER A 42 -7.64 -6.60 -2.49
CA SER A 42 -8.44 -5.64 -3.24
C SER A 42 -9.42 -6.31 -4.19
N ARG A 43 -8.99 -7.40 -4.82
CA ARG A 43 -9.86 -8.15 -5.73
C ARG A 43 -11.06 -8.75 -5.01
N ASN A 44 -10.85 -9.25 -3.79
CA ASN A 44 -11.92 -9.91 -3.03
C ASN A 44 -12.83 -8.94 -2.29
N VAL A 45 -12.29 -7.84 -1.80
CA VAL A 45 -13.03 -6.90 -0.95
C VAL A 45 -13.54 -5.68 -1.72
N PHE A 46 -12.79 -5.24 -2.73
CA PHE A 46 -13.14 -4.08 -3.55
C PHE A 46 -13.15 -4.46 -5.03
N PRO A 47 -14.06 -5.36 -5.46
CA PRO A 47 -14.04 -5.84 -6.84
C PRO A 47 -14.31 -4.77 -7.89
N ASP A 48 -14.89 -3.63 -7.49
CA ASP A 48 -15.13 -2.51 -8.39
C ASP A 48 -13.91 -1.60 -8.55
N ALA A 49 -12.92 -1.76 -7.70
CA ALA A 49 -11.71 -0.93 -7.72
C ALA A 49 -10.46 -1.74 -7.34
N PRO A 50 -10.21 -2.89 -8.00
CA PRO A 50 -9.12 -3.77 -7.57
C PRO A 50 -7.76 -3.21 -7.96
N ILE A 51 -6.73 -3.58 -7.20
CA ILE A 51 -5.34 -3.38 -7.61
C ILE A 51 -4.98 -4.54 -8.52
N THR A 52 -4.75 -4.26 -9.79
CA THR A 52 -4.46 -5.31 -10.77
C THR A 52 -3.02 -5.32 -11.22
N LYS A 53 -2.24 -4.31 -10.86
CA LYS A 53 -0.87 -4.17 -11.31
C LYS A 53 0.02 -3.63 -10.19
N VAL A 54 1.13 -4.31 -9.96
CA VAL A 54 2.18 -3.85 -9.05
C VAL A 54 3.50 -4.03 -9.78
N ASP A 55 4.07 -2.93 -10.30
CA ASP A 55 5.26 -2.98 -11.15
C ASP A 55 6.30 -1.96 -10.74
N GLY A 56 7.54 -2.27 -11.08
CA GLY A 56 8.65 -1.34 -10.95
C GLY A 56 8.90 -0.59 -12.25
N LEU A 57 9.15 0.71 -12.14
CA LEU A 57 9.60 1.54 -13.25
C LEU A 57 10.81 2.34 -12.80
N ASP A 58 11.69 2.64 -13.73
CA ASP A 58 12.82 3.54 -13.45
C ASP A 58 12.31 4.97 -13.40
N LEU A 59 11.90 5.37 -12.20
CA LEU A 59 11.41 6.72 -11.95
C LEU A 59 12.57 7.64 -11.56
N THR A 60 12.39 8.94 -11.77
CA THR A 60 13.38 9.90 -11.30
C THR A 60 13.48 9.78 -9.76
N ARG A 61 14.63 10.18 -9.21
CA ARG A 61 14.87 10.08 -7.76
C ARG A 61 13.87 10.86 -6.90
N LYS A 62 13.03 11.68 -7.52
CA LYS A 62 11.99 12.41 -6.81
C LYS A 62 10.86 11.54 -6.29
N PHE A 63 10.62 10.40 -6.92
CA PHE A 63 9.48 9.56 -6.56
C PHE A 63 9.95 8.21 -6.09
N GLU A 64 9.42 7.77 -4.96
CA GLU A 64 9.63 6.42 -4.47
C GLU A 64 8.55 5.48 -5.00
N GLY A 65 7.33 5.99 -5.16
CA GLY A 65 6.23 5.21 -5.68
C GLY A 65 5.02 6.06 -6.01
N MET A 66 4.03 5.43 -6.60
CA MET A 66 2.73 6.05 -6.88
C MET A 66 1.62 5.02 -6.86
N LEU A 67 0.46 5.49 -6.41
CA LEU A 67 -0.81 4.80 -6.58
C LEU A 67 -1.55 5.52 -7.71
N MET A 68 -2.06 4.79 -8.69
CA MET A 68 -2.70 5.42 -9.84
C MET A 68 -3.83 4.57 -10.41
N PRO A 69 -4.88 5.21 -10.93
CA PRO A 69 -5.84 4.47 -11.74
C PRO A 69 -5.17 4.06 -13.05
N ILE A 70 -5.42 2.81 -13.48
CA ILE A 70 -4.78 2.29 -14.69
C ILE A 70 -5.48 2.79 -15.94
N ASP A 71 -6.82 2.79 -15.90
CA ASP A 71 -7.62 3.23 -17.03
C ASP A 71 -8.90 3.85 -16.50
N SER A 72 -9.27 4.98 -17.05
CA SER A 72 -10.41 5.76 -16.57
C SER A 72 -11.77 5.08 -16.69
N GLY A 73 -11.87 3.97 -17.38
CA GLY A 73 -13.13 3.28 -17.58
C GLY A 73 -13.30 1.98 -16.81
N THR A 74 -12.23 1.45 -16.22
CA THR A 74 -12.24 0.10 -15.67
C THR A 74 -12.35 0.03 -14.16
N GLY A 75 -12.03 1.11 -13.44
CA GLY A 75 -11.95 1.12 -12.00
C GLY A 75 -10.69 0.47 -11.44
N GLU A 76 -9.82 -0.05 -12.29
CA GLU A 76 -8.60 -0.73 -11.85
C GLU A 76 -7.54 0.25 -11.37
N TRP A 77 -6.78 -0.17 -10.35
CA TRP A 77 -5.69 0.61 -9.77
C TRP A 77 -4.36 -0.11 -9.93
N GLY A 78 -3.29 0.67 -9.96
CA GLY A 78 -1.94 0.13 -9.99
C GLY A 78 -1.06 0.78 -8.94
N ILE A 79 -0.09 0.01 -8.45
CA ILE A 79 0.98 0.51 -7.60
C ILE A 79 2.26 0.41 -8.40
N ILE A 80 2.96 1.53 -8.52
CA ILE A 80 4.23 1.61 -9.22
C ILE A 80 5.30 2.00 -8.19
N TYR A 81 6.39 1.25 -8.14
CA TYR A 81 7.53 1.60 -7.30
C TYR A 81 8.74 1.95 -8.14
N ASN A 82 9.67 2.70 -7.56
CA ASN A 82 10.88 3.10 -8.26
C ASN A 82 11.89 1.95 -8.26
N SER A 83 12.08 1.32 -9.41
CA SER A 83 12.99 0.18 -9.56
C SER A 83 14.47 0.57 -9.48
N ALA A 84 14.78 1.88 -9.52
CA ALA A 84 16.14 2.35 -9.27
C ALA A 84 16.55 2.18 -7.80
N ILE A 85 15.57 2.03 -6.90
CA ILE A 85 15.82 1.72 -5.50
C ILE A 85 16.05 0.22 -5.38
N THR A 86 17.24 -0.19 -4.93
CA THR A 86 17.62 -1.61 -4.95
C THR A 86 17.39 -2.35 -3.63
N SER A 87 17.15 -1.64 -2.55
CA SER A 87 16.88 -2.27 -1.25
C SER A 87 15.50 -2.92 -1.24
N LYS A 88 15.45 -4.22 -1.01
CA LYS A 88 14.20 -4.97 -0.94
C LYS A 88 13.30 -4.48 0.19
N GLY A 89 13.88 -4.16 1.33
CA GLY A 89 13.14 -3.63 2.47
C GLY A 89 12.48 -2.30 2.15
N ARG A 90 13.19 -1.44 1.43
CA ARG A 90 12.65 -0.14 1.05
C ARG A 90 11.56 -0.27 -0.01
N ILE A 91 11.73 -1.17 -0.96
CA ILE A 91 10.68 -1.46 -1.94
C ILE A 91 9.44 -1.98 -1.23
N ASN A 92 9.60 -2.92 -0.31
CA ASN A 92 8.48 -3.49 0.42
C ASN A 92 7.75 -2.43 1.25
N PHE A 93 8.50 -1.52 1.88
CA PHE A 93 7.91 -0.40 2.61
C PHE A 93 7.14 0.53 1.66
N THR A 94 7.70 0.83 0.48
CA THR A 94 7.02 1.65 -0.51
C THR A 94 5.72 1.00 -0.96
N LEU A 95 5.73 -0.29 -1.23
CA LEU A 95 4.51 -1.01 -1.62
C LEU A 95 3.45 -0.95 -0.51
N ALA A 96 3.86 -1.12 0.74
CA ALA A 96 2.95 -1.02 1.87
C ALA A 96 2.40 0.39 2.03
N HIS A 97 3.23 1.40 1.82
CA HIS A 97 2.83 2.80 1.86
C HIS A 97 1.76 3.09 0.80
N GLU A 98 1.98 2.63 -0.45
CA GLU A 98 1.01 2.82 -1.52
C GLU A 98 -0.29 2.05 -1.27
N LEU A 99 -0.18 0.86 -0.70
CA LEU A 99 -1.37 0.11 -0.28
C LEU A 99 -2.16 0.89 0.78
N GLY A 100 -1.47 1.54 1.71
CA GLY A 100 -2.09 2.42 2.69
C GLY A 100 -2.87 3.55 2.04
N HIS A 101 -2.30 4.19 1.03
CA HIS A 101 -3.01 5.22 0.25
C HIS A 101 -4.25 4.63 -0.44
N TYR A 102 -4.14 3.45 -0.98
CA TYR A 102 -5.28 2.78 -1.63
C TYR A 102 -6.43 2.58 -0.63
N LEU A 103 -6.12 2.06 0.55
CA LEU A 103 -7.13 1.74 1.55
C LEU A 103 -7.74 2.97 2.21
N LEU A 104 -6.93 4.00 2.44
CA LEU A 104 -7.31 5.17 3.23
C LEU A 104 -7.70 6.38 2.39
N HIS A 105 -7.09 6.55 1.22
CA HIS A 105 -7.12 7.84 0.54
C HIS A 105 -7.60 7.81 -0.92
N ARG A 106 -7.81 6.64 -1.53
CA ARG A 106 -8.15 6.61 -2.97
C ARG A 106 -9.40 7.38 -3.33
N HIS A 107 -10.38 7.44 -2.42
CA HIS A 107 -11.63 8.16 -2.66
C HIS A 107 -11.43 9.68 -2.74
N ARG A 108 -10.38 10.19 -2.08
CA ARG A 108 -10.04 11.62 -2.12
C ARG A 108 -9.14 11.98 -3.28
N SER A 109 -8.54 11.00 -3.91
CA SER A 109 -7.51 11.22 -4.94
C SER A 109 -7.77 10.32 -6.15
N PRO A 110 -8.86 10.59 -6.89
CA PRO A 110 -9.28 9.73 -8.00
C PRO A 110 -8.25 9.69 -9.14
N ASP A 111 -7.36 10.68 -9.22
CA ASP A 111 -6.31 10.74 -10.24
C ASP A 111 -4.99 10.10 -9.78
N GLY A 112 -4.97 9.56 -8.55
CA GLY A 112 -3.80 8.91 -8.02
C GLY A 112 -3.00 9.78 -7.06
N ILE A 113 -1.98 9.17 -6.45
CA ILE A 113 -1.12 9.81 -5.46
C ILE A 113 0.33 9.49 -5.80
N ARG A 114 1.16 10.53 -5.94
CA ARG A 114 2.60 10.40 -6.15
C ARG A 114 3.32 10.65 -4.84
N CYS A 115 4.22 9.76 -4.49
CA CYS A 115 4.92 9.82 -3.21
C CYS A 115 6.41 10.06 -3.43
N SER A 116 6.92 11.12 -2.81
CA SER A 116 8.35 11.42 -2.79
C SER A 116 8.81 11.49 -1.34
N SER A 117 10.11 11.28 -1.12
CA SER A 117 10.67 11.40 0.22
C SER A 117 10.51 12.80 0.80
N ARG A 118 10.38 13.81 -0.05
CA ARG A 118 10.20 15.20 0.34
C ARG A 118 8.80 15.45 0.92
N ASP A 119 7.78 14.85 0.32
CA ASP A 119 6.40 15.03 0.74
C ASP A 119 6.11 14.35 2.07
N MET A 120 6.89 13.34 2.42
CA MET A 120 6.71 12.56 3.64
C MET A 120 7.16 13.30 4.90
N GLY A 121 7.81 14.47 4.77
CA GLY A 121 8.35 15.22 5.91
C GLY A 121 7.47 16.32 6.45
N ASP A 122 6.48 16.81 5.69
CA ASP A 122 5.66 17.94 6.10
C ASP A 122 4.25 17.50 6.53
N TRP A 123 4.14 17.05 7.78
CA TRP A 123 2.89 16.57 8.35
C TRP A 123 1.84 17.66 8.58
N ARG A 124 2.20 18.95 8.43
CA ARG A 124 1.30 20.07 8.69
C ARG A 124 0.33 20.32 7.55
N SER A 125 0.73 19.98 6.32
CA SER A 125 -0.15 20.12 5.17
C SER A 125 -1.12 18.96 5.11
N GLU A 126 -2.22 19.11 4.37
CA GLU A 126 -3.15 18.00 4.12
C GLU A 126 -2.43 16.86 3.43
N HIS A 127 -1.57 17.17 2.46
CA HIS A 127 -0.76 16.17 1.77
C HIS A 127 0.17 15.45 2.75
N GLY A 128 0.83 16.19 3.64
CA GLY A 128 1.69 15.61 4.65
C GLY A 128 0.96 14.70 5.61
N GLN A 129 -0.29 15.03 5.96
CA GLN A 129 -1.11 14.17 6.82
C GLN A 129 -1.45 12.85 6.13
N ILE A 130 -1.80 12.90 4.85
CA ILE A 130 -2.06 11.69 4.05
C ILE A 130 -0.81 10.80 4.00
N GLU A 131 0.35 11.41 3.77
CA GLU A 131 1.62 10.69 3.72
C GLU A 131 1.95 10.06 5.08
N SER A 132 1.73 10.81 6.16
CA SER A 132 1.97 10.31 7.52
C SER A 132 1.08 9.11 7.84
N GLN A 133 -0.18 9.15 7.45
CA GLN A 133 -1.10 8.05 7.66
C GLN A 133 -0.68 6.80 6.89
N ALA A 134 -0.24 6.96 5.64
CA ALA A 134 0.25 5.85 4.84
C ALA A 134 1.53 5.26 5.43
N ASN A 135 2.42 6.10 5.98
CA ASN A 135 3.63 5.64 6.67
C ASN A 135 3.28 4.85 7.93
N THR A 136 2.30 5.32 8.70
CA THR A 136 1.85 4.63 9.90
C THR A 136 1.31 3.24 9.55
N PHE A 137 0.46 3.17 8.52
CA PHE A 137 -0.06 1.90 8.04
C PHE A 137 1.08 0.94 7.66
N ALA A 138 2.03 1.42 6.85
CA ALA A 138 3.15 0.60 6.37
C ALA A 138 4.00 0.09 7.54
N SER A 139 4.30 0.96 8.49
CA SER A 139 5.12 0.61 9.64
C SER A 139 4.45 -0.48 10.48
N PHE A 140 3.17 -0.34 10.76
CA PHE A 140 2.44 -1.34 11.54
C PHE A 140 2.27 -2.65 10.79
N LEU A 141 2.03 -2.60 9.48
CA LEU A 141 1.87 -3.82 8.67
C LEU A 141 3.16 -4.64 8.62
N LEU A 142 4.30 -3.97 8.45
CA LEU A 142 5.59 -4.63 8.28
C LEU A 142 6.28 -4.99 9.60
N MET A 143 5.78 -4.48 10.72
CA MET A 143 6.34 -4.78 12.03
C MET A 143 5.92 -6.18 12.46
N PRO A 144 6.86 -7.04 12.91
CA PRO A 144 6.45 -8.35 13.41
C PRO A 144 5.61 -8.19 14.67
N LEU A 145 4.39 -8.66 14.60
CA LEU A 145 3.49 -8.73 15.74
C LEU A 145 3.54 -10.16 16.28
N ASP A 146 3.87 -10.28 17.53
CA ASP A 146 3.92 -11.58 18.19
C ASP A 146 2.54 -12.17 18.42
#